data_e83d2f179be64c5effe24ea5cdeda1f4
#
_entry.id   e83d2f179be64c5effe24ea5cdeda1f4
#
_cell.length_a   1.000
_cell.length_b   1.000
_cell.length_c   1.000
_cell.angle_alpha   90.00
_cell.angle_beta   90.00
_cell.angle_gamma   90.00
#
_symmetry.space_group_name_H-M   'P 1'
#
loop_
_entity.id
_entity.type
_entity.pdbx_description
1 polymer ?
#
loop_
_entity_poly.entity_id
_entity_poly.type
_entity_poly.pdbx_seq_one_letter_code
_entity_poly.pdbx_strand_id
1 'polypeptide(L)'
;MIECQVIADSIMGGIRITSVQVKYPRFILPQLNTHRVFSRSTASSRAVPTAKLIDMVRNNPVIPVHWGQNQAGMVAENEMDKARITAAKTVWLEATNTAANIAQELADIGVHKQVVNRILEPFMWAETIITATEWDNFFNLRLADDAQPEIQALAKAIHKAMVESDPEQRVFHLPYLREDELDNTRWTYSQKAKISAARCARVSYLNHNKQKPSVEEDFKLAERLIEAGHMSPFDHQAKFNSVEAYRNENRNFRNWQPYRTLLEDTGGWDGIH
;
A
#
# COMPACT_ATOMS: atom_id res chain seq x y z
N MET A 1 0.85 15.06 1.19
CA MET A 1 2.28 14.84 1.51
C MET A 1 2.55 13.35 1.40
N ILE A 2 3.77 12.95 1.01
CA ILE A 2 4.23 11.54 1.05
C ILE A 2 4.46 11.18 2.52
N GLU A 3 3.91 10.05 2.95
CA GLU A 3 3.90 9.61 4.35
C GLU A 3 4.25 8.12 4.41
N CYS A 4 4.90 7.70 5.50
CA CYS A 4 5.17 6.31 5.82
C CYS A 4 5.03 6.09 7.33
N GLN A 5 4.38 4.98 7.69
CA GLN A 5 4.26 4.50 9.06
C GLN A 5 4.61 3.01 9.10
N VAL A 6 5.46 2.60 10.03
CA VAL A 6 5.66 1.18 10.33
C VAL A 6 4.43 0.68 11.08
N ILE A 7 3.84 -0.40 10.57
CA ILE A 7 2.60 -0.99 11.12
C ILE A 7 2.91 -2.24 11.94
N ALA A 8 3.89 -2.99 11.51
CA ALA A 8 4.43 -4.12 12.25
C ALA A 8 5.89 -4.31 11.84
N ASP A 9 6.71 -4.68 12.80
CA ASP A 9 8.14 -4.89 12.60
C ASP A 9 8.59 -6.05 13.47
N SER A 10 8.92 -7.17 12.84
CA SER A 10 9.21 -8.41 13.56
C SER A 10 10.56 -8.96 13.11
N ILE A 11 11.26 -9.60 14.05
CA ILE A 11 12.53 -10.29 13.76
C ILE A 11 12.52 -11.68 14.43
N MET A 12 12.98 -12.69 13.71
CA MET A 12 13.19 -14.02 14.23
C MET A 12 14.30 -14.71 13.44
N GLY A 13 15.20 -15.44 14.13
CA GLY A 13 16.34 -16.11 13.50
C GLY A 13 17.25 -15.15 12.70
N GLY A 14 17.33 -13.88 13.10
CA GLY A 14 18.09 -12.85 12.39
C GLY A 14 17.44 -12.32 11.11
N ILE A 15 16.24 -12.75 10.75
CA ILE A 15 15.50 -12.30 9.56
C ILE A 15 14.37 -11.36 9.99
N ARG A 16 14.52 -10.08 9.61
CA ARG A 16 13.51 -9.04 9.85
C ARG A 16 12.43 -9.09 8.77
N ILE A 17 11.18 -8.92 9.17
CA ILE A 17 10.03 -8.68 8.28
C ILE A 17 9.33 -7.42 8.74
N THR A 18 9.09 -6.48 7.81
CA THR A 18 8.50 -5.18 8.13
C THR A 18 7.28 -4.94 7.26
N SER A 19 6.19 -4.48 7.87
CA SER A 19 5.02 -3.94 7.19
C SER A 19 4.95 -2.44 7.38
N VAL A 20 4.84 -1.71 6.27
CA VAL A 20 4.66 -0.25 6.27
C VAL A 20 3.36 0.13 5.57
N GLN A 21 2.65 1.10 6.12
CA GLN A 21 1.59 1.82 5.41
C GLN A 21 2.18 3.08 4.81
N VAL A 22 2.00 3.27 3.51
CA VAL A 22 2.54 4.39 2.77
C VAL A 22 1.45 5.15 2.02
N LYS A 23 1.62 6.47 1.92
CA LYS A 23 0.82 7.36 1.09
C LYS A 23 1.72 8.09 0.13
N TYR A 24 1.40 8.03 -1.16
CA TYR A 24 2.24 8.54 -2.23
C TYR A 24 1.41 8.94 -3.45
N PRO A 25 1.96 9.75 -4.39
CA PRO A 25 1.31 10.07 -5.65
C PRO A 25 0.95 8.81 -6.44
N ARG A 26 -0.31 8.66 -6.82
CA ARG A 26 -0.76 7.43 -7.51
C ARG A 26 0.00 7.15 -8.79
N PHE A 27 0.49 8.16 -9.49
CA PHE A 27 1.21 7.99 -10.74
C PHE A 27 2.55 7.25 -10.63
N ILE A 28 3.13 7.11 -9.40
CA ILE A 28 4.33 6.28 -9.20
C ILE A 28 4.00 4.80 -8.85
N LEU A 29 2.72 4.43 -8.73
CA LEU A 29 2.32 3.05 -8.44
C LEU A 29 2.91 2.02 -9.45
N PRO A 30 2.97 2.27 -10.77
CA PRO A 30 3.60 1.34 -11.71
C PRO A 30 5.08 1.08 -11.39
N GLN A 31 5.82 2.10 -10.97
CA GLN A 31 7.23 1.95 -10.58
C GLN A 31 7.37 1.14 -9.28
N LEU A 32 6.52 1.41 -8.28
CA LEU A 32 6.49 0.63 -7.04
C LEU A 32 6.19 -0.85 -7.34
N ASN A 33 5.34 -1.13 -8.33
CA ASN A 33 4.96 -2.48 -8.74
C ASN A 33 6.08 -3.26 -9.42
N THR A 34 7.17 -2.63 -9.85
CA THR A 34 8.34 -3.33 -10.39
C THR A 34 9.11 -4.10 -9.32
N HIS A 35 8.97 -3.74 -8.04
CA HIS A 35 9.62 -4.42 -6.92
C HIS A 35 8.81 -5.66 -6.49
N ARG A 36 9.03 -6.79 -7.18
CA ARG A 36 8.22 -8.02 -7.06
C ARG A 36 8.31 -8.72 -5.71
N VAL A 37 9.40 -8.50 -4.96
CA VAL A 37 9.59 -9.08 -3.61
C VAL A 37 8.67 -8.45 -2.56
N PHE A 38 7.99 -7.37 -2.89
CA PHE A 38 7.04 -6.73 -2.00
C PHE A 38 5.66 -7.37 -2.09
N SER A 39 5.11 -7.84 -0.98
CA SER A 39 3.67 -8.06 -0.84
C SER A 39 2.98 -6.71 -0.66
N ARG A 40 1.94 -6.44 -1.47
CA ARG A 40 1.31 -5.10 -1.54
C ARG A 40 -0.21 -5.21 -1.64
N SER A 41 -0.89 -4.36 -0.87
CA SER A 41 -2.32 -4.12 -1.03
C SER A 41 -2.56 -2.61 -1.14
N THR A 42 -3.01 -2.16 -2.32
CA THR A 42 -3.21 -0.74 -2.63
C THR A 42 -4.70 -0.40 -2.68
N ALA A 43 -5.07 0.73 -2.11
CA ALA A 43 -6.42 1.27 -2.18
C ALA A 43 -6.87 1.46 -3.65
N SER A 44 -8.02 0.89 -3.98
CA SER A 44 -8.57 0.97 -5.34
C SER A 44 -9.40 2.23 -5.52
N SER A 45 -9.12 3.00 -6.59
CA SER A 45 -9.96 4.14 -6.98
C SER A 45 -11.42 3.74 -7.21
N ARG A 46 -11.67 2.51 -7.68
CA ARG A 46 -13.03 1.99 -7.92
C ARG A 46 -13.83 1.75 -6.62
N ALA A 47 -13.17 1.60 -5.49
CA ALA A 47 -13.84 1.38 -4.21
C ALA A 47 -14.44 2.68 -3.63
N VAL A 48 -13.84 3.84 -3.94
CA VAL A 48 -14.25 5.13 -3.40
C VAL A 48 -15.46 5.68 -4.14
N PRO A 49 -16.49 6.22 -3.47
CA PRO A 49 -17.56 6.98 -4.12
C PRO A 49 -17.00 8.17 -4.90
N THR A 50 -17.52 8.42 -6.11
CA THR A 50 -17.01 9.47 -7.00
C THR A 50 -17.02 10.85 -6.34
N ALA A 51 -18.10 11.25 -5.71
CA ALA A 51 -18.21 12.54 -5.02
C ALA A 51 -17.11 12.73 -3.97
N LYS A 52 -16.81 11.69 -3.18
CA LYS A 52 -15.75 11.73 -2.18
C LYS A 52 -14.37 11.86 -2.84
N LEU A 53 -14.14 11.18 -3.96
CA LEU A 53 -12.85 11.24 -4.66
C LEU A 53 -12.64 12.60 -5.33
N ILE A 54 -13.69 13.18 -5.93
CA ILE A 54 -13.68 14.55 -6.47
C ILE A 54 -13.30 15.53 -5.34
N ASP A 55 -13.94 15.41 -4.19
CA ASP A 55 -13.69 16.27 -3.03
C ASP A 55 -12.24 16.13 -2.53
N MET A 56 -11.73 14.90 -2.42
CA MET A 56 -10.35 14.64 -2.05
C MET A 56 -9.35 15.26 -3.04
N VAL A 57 -9.59 15.16 -4.34
CA VAL A 57 -8.73 15.72 -5.39
C VAL A 57 -8.78 17.25 -5.40
N ARG A 58 -9.94 17.86 -5.18
CA ARG A 58 -10.07 19.35 -5.11
C ARG A 58 -9.36 19.92 -3.88
N ASN A 59 -9.52 19.28 -2.72
CA ASN A 59 -9.01 19.81 -1.44
C ASN A 59 -7.56 19.42 -1.14
N ASN A 60 -7.09 18.31 -1.69
CA ASN A 60 -5.73 17.80 -1.44
C ASN A 60 -5.16 17.09 -2.68
N PRO A 61 -5.00 17.79 -3.81
CA PRO A 61 -4.43 17.20 -5.02
C PRO A 61 -2.98 16.78 -4.81
N VAL A 62 -2.55 15.78 -5.57
CA VAL A 62 -1.13 15.52 -5.73
C VAL A 62 -0.51 16.63 -6.56
N ILE A 63 0.56 17.20 -6.04
CA ILE A 63 1.41 18.17 -6.75
C ILE A 63 2.80 17.54 -6.85
N PRO A 64 3.43 17.51 -8.06
CA PRO A 64 4.80 17.03 -8.21
C PRO A 64 5.77 17.71 -7.24
N VAL A 65 6.71 16.94 -6.68
CA VAL A 65 7.67 17.46 -5.70
C VAL A 65 8.83 18.19 -6.34
N HIS A 66 9.11 17.91 -7.62
CA HIS A 66 10.19 18.53 -8.39
C HIS A 66 9.67 19.01 -9.75
N TRP A 67 10.12 20.19 -10.19
CA TRP A 67 9.72 20.83 -11.44
C TRP A 67 10.95 21.04 -12.31
N GLY A 68 11.41 19.95 -12.92
CA GLY A 68 12.62 19.96 -13.74
C GLY A 68 12.42 20.68 -15.08
N GLN A 69 13.50 21.24 -15.61
CA GLN A 69 13.54 21.81 -16.94
C GLN A 69 13.40 20.71 -18.00
N ASN A 70 12.73 21.03 -19.12
CA ASN A 70 12.64 20.10 -20.24
C ASN A 70 14.02 19.82 -20.82
N GLN A 71 14.41 18.55 -20.82
CA GLN A 71 15.66 18.03 -21.37
C GLN A 71 15.48 16.63 -21.95
N ALA A 72 16.43 16.16 -22.72
CA ALA A 72 16.46 14.79 -23.21
C ALA A 72 16.71 13.80 -22.05
N GLY A 73 16.13 12.60 -22.13
CA GLY A 73 16.26 11.57 -21.09
C GLY A 73 15.04 11.49 -20.16
N MET A 74 15.10 10.59 -19.18
CA MET A 74 14.00 10.34 -18.23
C MET A 74 14.12 11.17 -16.95
N VAL A 75 15.27 11.78 -16.69
CA VAL A 75 15.56 12.56 -15.48
C VAL A 75 15.77 14.02 -15.87
N ALA A 76 15.19 14.92 -15.10
CA ALA A 76 15.41 16.36 -15.24
C ALA A 76 16.29 16.83 -14.06
N GLU A 77 17.58 17.03 -14.32
CA GLU A 77 18.57 17.38 -13.30
C GLU A 77 18.36 18.80 -12.75
N ASN A 78 18.07 19.73 -13.65
CA ASN A 78 17.93 21.14 -13.28
C ASN A 78 16.48 21.51 -13.01
N GLU A 79 16.21 22.06 -11.85
CA GLU A 79 14.91 22.62 -11.52
C GLU A 79 14.68 23.97 -12.24
N MET A 80 13.45 24.25 -12.59
CA MET A 80 13.06 25.57 -13.13
C MET A 80 13.22 26.68 -12.08
N ASP A 81 13.29 27.92 -12.54
CA ASP A 81 13.25 29.08 -11.65
C ASP A 81 11.89 29.20 -10.92
N LYS A 82 11.87 29.92 -9.81
CA LYS A 82 10.68 30.06 -8.95
C LYS A 82 9.45 30.60 -9.68
N ALA A 83 9.62 31.51 -10.65
CA ALA A 83 8.50 32.09 -11.38
C ALA A 83 7.86 31.06 -12.29
N ARG A 84 8.66 30.28 -13.02
CA ARG A 84 8.18 29.17 -13.87
C ARG A 84 7.55 28.05 -13.05
N ILE A 85 8.13 27.70 -11.89
CA ILE A 85 7.53 26.72 -10.95
C ILE A 85 6.14 27.18 -10.51
N THR A 86 5.99 28.45 -10.16
CA THR A 86 4.69 29.01 -9.76
C THR A 86 3.68 28.91 -10.88
N ALA A 87 4.06 29.31 -12.09
CA ALA A 87 3.19 29.19 -13.27
C ALA A 87 2.82 27.73 -13.58
N ALA A 88 3.78 26.81 -13.53
CA ALA A 88 3.54 25.39 -13.76
C ALA A 88 2.58 24.78 -12.71
N LYS A 89 2.74 25.13 -11.45
CA LYS A 89 1.81 24.71 -10.37
C LYS A 89 0.40 25.24 -10.59
N THR A 90 0.26 26.49 -11.06
CA THR A 90 -1.07 27.04 -11.40
C THR A 90 -1.74 26.23 -12.49
N VAL A 91 -1.04 25.95 -13.60
CA VAL A 91 -1.57 25.15 -14.71
C VAL A 91 -1.91 23.72 -14.27
N TRP A 92 -1.07 23.11 -13.40
CA TRP A 92 -1.36 21.80 -12.84
C TRP A 92 -2.66 21.77 -12.00
N LEU A 93 -2.87 22.82 -11.18
CA LEU A 93 -4.10 22.94 -10.39
C LEU A 93 -5.32 23.24 -11.25
N GLU A 94 -5.18 23.97 -12.34
CA GLU A 94 -6.25 24.17 -13.35
C GLU A 94 -6.63 22.83 -14.01
N ALA A 95 -5.63 22.02 -14.39
CA ALA A 95 -5.86 20.68 -14.92
C ALA A 95 -6.57 19.78 -13.90
N THR A 96 -6.17 19.85 -12.62
CA THR A 96 -6.82 19.14 -11.52
C THR A 96 -8.30 19.50 -11.38
N ASN A 97 -8.62 20.80 -11.38
CA ASN A 97 -9.99 21.27 -11.28
C ASN A 97 -10.81 20.89 -12.52
N THR A 98 -10.22 20.97 -13.72
CA THR A 98 -10.87 20.55 -14.97
C THR A 98 -11.19 19.05 -14.91
N ALA A 99 -10.26 18.20 -14.49
CA ALA A 99 -10.51 16.77 -14.33
C ALA A 99 -11.63 16.49 -13.31
N ALA A 100 -11.66 17.22 -12.21
CA ALA A 100 -12.71 17.10 -11.20
C ALA A 100 -14.10 17.51 -11.73
N ASN A 101 -14.17 18.57 -12.56
CA ASN A 101 -15.41 19.02 -13.20
C ASN A 101 -15.90 17.97 -14.21
N ILE A 102 -15.02 17.47 -15.08
CA ILE A 102 -15.37 16.41 -16.04
C ILE A 102 -15.83 15.14 -15.32
N ALA A 103 -15.17 14.76 -14.22
CA ALA A 103 -15.61 13.62 -13.41
C ALA A 103 -17.01 13.83 -12.82
N GLN A 104 -17.34 15.05 -12.41
CA GLN A 104 -18.68 15.39 -11.91
C GLN A 104 -19.71 15.29 -13.04
N GLU A 105 -19.45 15.87 -14.22
CA GLU A 105 -20.34 15.80 -15.39
C GLU A 105 -20.63 14.35 -15.79
N LEU A 106 -19.59 13.50 -15.84
CA LEU A 106 -19.77 12.07 -16.12
C LEU A 106 -20.60 11.35 -15.06
N ALA A 107 -20.43 11.70 -13.79
CA ALA A 107 -21.26 11.15 -12.72
C ALA A 107 -22.71 11.58 -12.84
N ASP A 108 -22.99 12.84 -13.19
CA ASP A 108 -24.31 13.41 -13.33
C ASP A 108 -25.11 12.79 -14.50
N ILE A 109 -24.43 12.38 -15.58
CA ILE A 109 -25.04 11.62 -16.68
C ILE A 109 -25.13 10.12 -16.40
N GLY A 110 -24.76 9.66 -15.20
CA GLY A 110 -24.94 8.28 -14.74
C GLY A 110 -23.79 7.30 -15.07
N VAL A 111 -22.61 7.77 -15.45
CA VAL A 111 -21.47 6.90 -15.71
C VAL A 111 -20.98 6.28 -14.41
N HIS A 112 -20.77 4.94 -14.39
CA HIS A 112 -20.34 4.23 -13.20
C HIS A 112 -18.95 4.66 -12.71
N LYS A 113 -18.78 4.75 -11.41
CA LYS A 113 -17.55 5.19 -10.74
C LYS A 113 -16.26 4.49 -11.18
N GLN A 114 -16.33 3.24 -11.65
CA GLN A 114 -15.16 2.51 -12.16
C GLN A 114 -14.54 3.15 -13.42
N VAL A 115 -15.31 3.95 -14.15
CA VAL A 115 -14.84 4.74 -15.31
C VAL A 115 -14.53 6.16 -14.88
N VAL A 116 -15.49 6.82 -14.23
CA VAL A 116 -15.36 8.24 -13.82
C VAL A 116 -14.10 8.48 -12.99
N ASN A 117 -13.85 7.64 -11.99
CA ASN A 117 -12.72 7.82 -11.09
C ASN A 117 -11.33 7.72 -11.77
N ARG A 118 -11.25 7.15 -12.98
CA ARG A 118 -9.99 7.04 -13.73
C ARG A 118 -9.42 8.38 -14.16
N ILE A 119 -10.29 9.36 -14.44
CA ILE A 119 -9.88 10.72 -14.84
C ILE A 119 -9.14 11.43 -13.71
N LEU A 120 -9.44 11.07 -12.46
CA LEU A 120 -8.87 11.68 -11.26
C LEU A 120 -7.52 11.07 -10.85
N GLU A 121 -7.15 9.89 -11.38
CA GLU A 121 -5.98 9.13 -10.92
C GLU A 121 -4.64 9.90 -10.97
N PRO A 122 -4.35 10.75 -11.97
CA PRO A 122 -3.11 11.54 -11.99
C PRO A 122 -2.96 12.51 -10.79
N PHE A 123 -4.07 12.93 -10.21
CA PHE A 123 -4.11 13.97 -9.19
C PHE A 123 -4.40 13.42 -7.78
N MET A 124 -4.52 12.09 -7.63
CA MET A 124 -4.87 11.48 -6.36
C MET A 124 -3.68 10.83 -5.65
N TRP A 125 -3.78 10.77 -4.34
CA TRP A 125 -2.91 9.97 -3.49
C TRP A 125 -3.32 8.50 -3.54
N ALA A 126 -2.33 7.61 -3.50
CA ALA A 126 -2.54 6.19 -3.24
C ALA A 126 -2.09 5.85 -1.82
N GLU A 127 -2.84 4.97 -1.17
CA GLU A 127 -2.44 4.35 0.09
C GLU A 127 -2.20 2.86 -0.15
N THR A 128 -1.08 2.37 0.37
CA THR A 128 -0.65 0.98 0.17
C THR A 128 -0.04 0.45 1.46
N ILE A 129 -0.38 -0.79 1.83
CA ILE A 129 0.42 -1.56 2.75
C ILE A 129 1.46 -2.36 1.96
N ILE A 130 2.71 -2.33 2.42
CA ILE A 130 3.82 -3.09 1.86
C ILE A 130 4.41 -3.94 2.97
N THR A 131 4.59 -5.24 2.71
CA THR A 131 5.30 -6.15 3.62
C THR A 131 6.44 -6.81 2.87
N ALA A 132 7.63 -6.82 3.46
CA ALA A 132 8.81 -7.45 2.87
C ALA A 132 9.86 -7.83 3.91
N THR A 133 10.70 -8.79 3.53
CA THR A 133 11.94 -9.16 4.24
C THR A 133 13.18 -8.60 3.54
N GLU A 134 13.06 -8.14 2.30
CA GLU A 134 14.17 -7.68 1.47
C GLU A 134 13.87 -6.28 0.91
N TRP A 135 14.63 -5.30 1.38
CA TRP A 135 14.47 -3.89 1.02
C TRP A 135 15.66 -3.31 0.28
N ASP A 136 16.83 -3.98 0.31
CA ASP A 136 18.10 -3.43 -0.18
C ASP A 136 18.04 -3.01 -1.64
N ASN A 137 17.50 -3.86 -2.51
CA ASN A 137 17.37 -3.52 -3.94
C ASN A 137 16.44 -2.32 -4.17
N PHE A 138 15.37 -2.19 -3.38
CA PHE A 138 14.50 -1.02 -3.45
C PHE A 138 15.24 0.25 -3.04
N PHE A 139 15.93 0.23 -1.91
CA PHE A 139 16.69 1.38 -1.43
C PHE A 139 17.84 1.75 -2.37
N ASN A 140 18.59 0.77 -2.85
CA ASN A 140 19.69 1.03 -3.81
C ASN A 140 19.20 1.72 -5.08
N LEU A 141 18.04 1.33 -5.61
CA LEU A 141 17.49 1.91 -6.84
C LEU A 141 16.71 3.22 -6.61
N ARG A 142 16.06 3.37 -5.45
CA ARG A 142 15.10 4.48 -5.26
C ARG A 142 15.59 5.59 -4.34
N LEU A 143 16.72 5.39 -3.63
CA LEU A 143 17.43 6.46 -2.96
C LEU A 143 18.47 7.12 -3.87
N ALA A 144 18.80 6.52 -5.01
CA ALA A 144 19.75 7.07 -5.99
C ALA A 144 19.29 8.44 -6.51
N ASP A 145 20.25 9.29 -6.88
CA ASP A 145 19.99 10.67 -7.30
C ASP A 145 19.24 10.75 -8.65
N ASP A 146 19.36 9.71 -9.48
CA ASP A 146 18.66 9.56 -10.75
C ASP A 146 17.26 8.94 -10.63
N ALA A 147 16.80 8.60 -9.42
CA ALA A 147 15.45 8.13 -9.20
C ALA A 147 14.45 9.28 -9.39
N GLN A 148 13.25 8.94 -9.94
CA GLN A 148 12.17 9.93 -10.02
C GLN A 148 11.89 10.54 -8.64
N PRO A 149 11.77 11.87 -8.52
CA PRO A 149 11.71 12.56 -7.23
C PRO A 149 10.64 12.05 -6.26
N GLU A 150 9.47 11.68 -6.75
CA GLU A 150 8.37 11.19 -5.92
C GLU A 150 8.65 9.78 -5.33
N ILE A 151 9.22 8.86 -6.12
CA ILE A 151 9.56 7.55 -5.58
C ILE A 151 10.82 7.62 -4.71
N GLN A 152 11.73 8.55 -4.99
CA GLN A 152 12.87 8.82 -4.10
C GLN A 152 12.38 9.36 -2.74
N ALA A 153 11.44 10.31 -2.74
CA ALA A 153 10.84 10.83 -1.52
C ALA A 153 10.10 9.73 -0.72
N LEU A 154 9.41 8.81 -1.42
CA LEU A 154 8.79 7.64 -0.79
C LEU A 154 9.85 6.71 -0.18
N ALA A 155 10.93 6.41 -0.90
CA ALA A 155 12.00 5.56 -0.42
C ALA A 155 12.69 6.17 0.82
N LYS A 156 12.94 7.49 0.83
CA LYS A 156 13.47 8.22 1.99
C LYS A 156 12.53 8.13 3.20
N ALA A 157 11.22 8.26 2.99
CA ALA A 157 10.23 8.15 4.06
C ALA A 157 10.18 6.73 4.65
N ILE A 158 10.21 5.69 3.79
CA ILE A 158 10.25 4.29 4.24
C ILE A 158 11.55 4.00 4.99
N HIS A 159 12.69 4.37 4.42
CA HIS A 159 13.99 4.14 5.04
C HIS A 159 14.08 4.79 6.42
N LYS A 160 13.67 6.05 6.53
CA LYS A 160 13.62 6.77 7.82
C LYS A 160 12.75 6.03 8.84
N ALA A 161 11.52 5.68 8.47
CA ALA A 161 10.59 4.99 9.37
C ALA A 161 11.13 3.62 9.83
N MET A 162 11.81 2.88 8.94
CA MET A 162 12.40 1.59 9.28
C MET A 162 13.66 1.70 10.16
N VAL A 163 14.45 2.78 10.02
CA VAL A 163 15.62 3.05 10.88
C VAL A 163 15.19 3.47 12.28
N GLU A 164 14.09 4.19 12.39
CA GLU A 164 13.50 4.64 13.66
C GLU A 164 12.68 3.54 14.37
N SER A 165 12.48 2.39 13.74
CA SER A 165 11.70 1.27 14.27
C SER A 165 12.60 0.18 14.85
N ASP A 166 12.32 -0.26 16.06
CA ASP A 166 12.98 -1.40 16.70
C ASP A 166 12.15 -2.67 16.46
N PRO A 167 12.67 -3.67 15.70
CA PRO A 167 11.93 -4.88 15.40
C PRO A 167 11.79 -5.76 16.65
N GLU A 168 10.57 -6.22 16.91
CA GLU A 168 10.27 -7.09 18.05
C GLU A 168 10.56 -8.55 17.73
N GLN A 169 11.07 -9.31 18.71
CA GLN A 169 11.24 -10.76 18.57
C GLN A 169 9.89 -11.47 18.63
N ARG A 170 9.37 -11.85 17.45
CA ARG A 170 8.07 -12.52 17.32
C ARG A 170 8.13 -13.66 16.31
N VAL A 171 7.44 -14.76 16.62
CA VAL A 171 7.27 -15.90 15.70
C VAL A 171 6.20 -15.60 14.64
N PHE A 172 5.27 -14.69 14.95
CA PHE A 172 4.17 -14.28 14.06
C PHE A 172 4.27 -12.79 13.76
N HIS A 173 4.24 -12.47 12.47
CA HIS A 173 4.14 -11.10 11.97
C HIS A 173 2.69 -10.82 11.59
N LEU A 174 2.03 -9.93 12.31
CA LEU A 174 0.58 -9.71 12.23
C LEU A 174 0.26 -8.19 12.20
N PRO A 175 0.34 -7.54 11.02
CA PRO A 175 0.08 -6.12 10.88
C PRO A 175 -1.30 -5.70 11.43
N TYR A 176 -1.37 -4.51 12.02
CA TYR A 176 -2.56 -3.88 12.60
C TYR A 176 -3.18 -4.59 13.81
N LEU A 177 -2.60 -5.65 14.35
CA LEU A 177 -3.01 -6.15 15.64
C LEU A 177 -2.41 -5.28 16.75
N ARG A 178 -3.20 -5.05 17.79
CA ARG A 178 -2.76 -4.36 19.00
C ARG A 178 -2.05 -5.35 19.93
N GLU A 179 -1.29 -4.84 20.88
CA GLU A 179 -0.58 -5.66 21.88
C GLU A 179 -1.51 -6.64 22.60
N ASP A 180 -2.67 -6.15 23.08
CA ASP A 180 -3.66 -6.97 23.79
C ASP A 180 -4.25 -8.08 22.90
N GLU A 181 -4.28 -7.87 21.59
CA GLU A 181 -4.72 -8.87 20.61
C GLU A 181 -3.58 -9.85 20.25
N LEU A 182 -2.36 -9.35 20.13
CA LEU A 182 -1.17 -10.18 19.88
C LEU A 182 -0.94 -11.16 21.03
N ASP A 183 -1.10 -10.71 22.26
CA ASP A 183 -0.86 -11.51 23.48
C ASP A 183 -2.10 -12.34 23.90
N ASN A 184 -3.21 -12.22 23.19
CA ASN A 184 -4.40 -13.00 23.49
C ASN A 184 -4.18 -14.50 23.25
N THR A 185 -4.04 -15.26 24.33
CA THR A 185 -3.79 -16.71 24.29
C THR A 185 -5.03 -17.54 23.91
N ARG A 186 -6.23 -16.95 23.92
CA ARG A 186 -7.48 -17.62 23.51
C ARG A 186 -7.62 -17.72 22.00
N TRP A 187 -6.89 -16.90 21.24
CA TRP A 187 -6.94 -16.91 19.80
C TRP A 187 -5.80 -17.70 19.18
N THR A 188 -6.15 -18.56 18.22
CA THR A 188 -5.16 -19.28 17.41
C THR A 188 -4.45 -18.31 16.46
N TYR A 189 -3.31 -18.73 15.89
CA TYR A 189 -2.63 -17.98 14.84
C TYR A 189 -3.56 -17.66 13.67
N SER A 190 -4.34 -18.64 13.21
CA SER A 190 -5.30 -18.46 12.10
C SER A 190 -6.34 -17.37 12.40
N GLN A 191 -6.87 -17.34 13.61
CA GLN A 191 -7.82 -16.30 14.02
C GLN A 191 -7.17 -14.91 14.01
N LYS A 192 -5.98 -14.77 14.60
CA LYS A 192 -5.20 -13.53 14.59
C LYS A 192 -4.87 -13.08 13.17
N ALA A 193 -4.44 -14.00 12.30
CA ALA A 193 -4.12 -13.73 10.92
C ALA A 193 -5.33 -13.25 10.11
N LYS A 194 -6.53 -13.84 10.32
CA LYS A 194 -7.78 -13.37 9.69
C LYS A 194 -8.12 -11.94 10.10
N ILE A 195 -8.02 -11.59 11.39
CA ILE A 195 -8.25 -10.22 11.88
C ILE A 195 -7.27 -9.25 11.22
N SER A 196 -5.99 -9.59 11.24
CA SER A 196 -4.93 -8.79 10.61
C SER A 196 -5.19 -8.59 9.10
N ALA A 197 -5.53 -9.66 8.37
CA ALA A 197 -5.83 -9.61 6.95
C ALA A 197 -7.04 -8.71 6.64
N ALA A 198 -8.10 -8.81 7.42
CA ALA A 198 -9.26 -7.92 7.28
C ALA A 198 -8.89 -6.45 7.45
N ARG A 199 -7.98 -6.14 8.39
CA ARG A 199 -7.48 -4.77 8.61
C ARG A 199 -6.56 -4.30 7.49
N CYS A 200 -5.71 -5.20 6.95
CA CYS A 200 -4.93 -4.92 5.74
C CYS A 200 -5.82 -4.63 4.52
N ALA A 201 -6.92 -5.37 4.37
CA ALA A 201 -7.88 -5.14 3.30
C ALA A 201 -8.56 -3.77 3.38
N ARG A 202 -8.75 -3.23 4.59
CA ARG A 202 -9.35 -1.91 4.78
C ARG A 202 -8.46 -0.74 4.39
N VAL A 203 -7.16 -0.94 4.28
CA VAL A 203 -6.27 0.04 3.63
C VAL A 203 -6.62 0.18 2.16
N SER A 204 -7.04 -0.92 1.49
CA SER A 204 -7.55 -0.90 0.11
C SER A 204 -9.03 -0.49 0.01
N TYR A 205 -9.81 -0.77 1.04
CA TYR A 205 -11.25 -0.52 1.13
C TYR A 205 -11.51 0.46 2.27
N LEU A 206 -11.26 1.74 2.03
CA LEU A 206 -11.47 2.81 3.00
C LEU A 206 -12.84 2.69 3.67
N ASN A 207 -12.85 2.40 4.98
CA ASN A 207 -14.07 2.48 5.77
C ASN A 207 -14.50 3.94 5.86
N HIS A 208 -15.68 4.24 5.31
CA HIS A 208 -16.19 5.61 5.18
C HIS A 208 -16.35 6.34 6.52
N ASN A 209 -16.37 5.63 7.65
CA ASN A 209 -16.74 6.20 8.94
C ASN A 209 -15.59 6.38 9.93
N LYS A 210 -14.35 6.09 9.58
CA LYS A 210 -13.18 6.17 10.51
C LYS A 210 -13.37 5.42 11.85
N GLN A 211 -14.41 4.59 11.99
CA GLN A 211 -14.65 3.79 13.17
C GLN A 211 -13.78 2.54 13.14
N LYS A 212 -13.22 2.18 14.30
CA LYS A 212 -12.49 0.91 14.45
C LYS A 212 -13.50 -0.23 14.34
N PRO A 213 -13.34 -1.17 13.39
CA PRO A 213 -14.23 -2.30 13.27
C PRO A 213 -14.13 -3.22 14.49
N SER A 214 -15.21 -3.93 14.79
CA SER A 214 -15.19 -4.99 15.79
C SER A 214 -14.45 -6.22 15.26
N VAL A 215 -13.99 -7.07 16.16
CA VAL A 215 -13.36 -8.35 15.79
C VAL A 215 -14.31 -9.25 14.97
N GLU A 216 -15.60 -9.20 15.24
CA GLU A 216 -16.62 -9.94 14.48
C GLU A 216 -16.76 -9.43 13.05
N GLU A 217 -16.67 -8.11 12.84
CA GLU A 217 -16.65 -7.52 11.50
C GLU A 217 -15.37 -7.86 10.76
N ASP A 218 -14.24 -7.97 11.46
CA ASP A 218 -12.97 -8.44 10.90
C ASP A 218 -13.08 -9.89 10.40
N PHE A 219 -13.63 -10.80 11.21
CA PHE A 219 -13.86 -12.18 10.80
C PHE A 219 -14.77 -12.29 9.60
N LYS A 220 -15.93 -11.63 9.61
CA LYS A 220 -16.88 -11.65 8.49
C LYS A 220 -16.26 -11.10 7.20
N LEU A 221 -15.38 -10.09 7.31
CA LEU A 221 -14.68 -9.58 6.14
C LEU A 221 -13.65 -10.59 5.62
N ALA A 222 -12.84 -11.18 6.50
CA ALA A 222 -11.83 -12.16 6.13
C ALA A 222 -12.46 -13.37 5.42
N GLU A 223 -13.56 -13.91 5.94
CA GLU A 223 -14.27 -15.02 5.33
C GLU A 223 -14.79 -14.68 3.94
N ARG A 224 -15.45 -13.55 3.75
CA ARG A 224 -15.89 -13.08 2.43
C ARG A 224 -14.73 -12.89 1.45
N LEU A 225 -13.56 -12.44 1.91
CA LEU A 225 -12.38 -12.29 1.05
C LEU A 225 -11.84 -13.65 0.60
N ILE A 226 -11.82 -14.64 1.50
CA ILE A 226 -11.42 -16.02 1.19
C ILE A 226 -12.40 -16.64 0.18
N GLU A 227 -13.70 -16.59 0.46
CA GLU A 227 -14.75 -17.11 -0.43
C GLU A 227 -14.71 -16.47 -1.83
N ALA A 228 -14.42 -15.17 -1.90
CA ALA A 228 -14.31 -14.44 -3.16
C ALA A 228 -12.94 -14.55 -3.86
N GLY A 229 -11.97 -15.29 -3.30
CA GLY A 229 -10.63 -15.45 -3.85
C GLY A 229 -9.76 -14.16 -3.79
N HIS A 230 -10.13 -13.18 -2.97
CA HIS A 230 -9.36 -11.95 -2.80
C HIS A 230 -8.18 -12.16 -1.83
N MET A 231 -7.10 -12.79 -2.31
CA MET A 231 -6.03 -13.30 -1.46
C MET A 231 -4.95 -12.28 -1.10
N SER A 232 -4.83 -11.14 -1.79
CA SER A 232 -3.75 -10.17 -1.51
C SER A 232 -3.68 -9.66 -0.06
N PRO A 233 -4.78 -9.48 0.70
CA PRO A 233 -4.68 -9.08 2.10
C PRO A 233 -4.03 -10.14 3.01
N PHE A 234 -4.03 -11.40 2.59
CA PHE A 234 -3.44 -12.53 3.30
C PHE A 234 -1.95 -12.73 3.01
N ASP A 235 -1.37 -11.90 2.16
CA ASP A 235 0.07 -11.87 1.86
C ASP A 235 0.90 -11.04 2.87
N HIS A 236 0.25 -10.40 3.87
CA HIS A 236 0.92 -9.52 4.83
C HIS A 236 1.19 -10.17 6.20
N GLN A 237 0.44 -11.21 6.56
CA GLN A 237 0.65 -11.98 7.78
C GLN A 237 1.61 -13.11 7.49
N ALA A 238 2.55 -13.36 8.40
CA ALA A 238 3.50 -14.45 8.22
C ALA A 238 3.85 -15.14 9.54
N LYS A 239 4.22 -16.41 9.43
CA LYS A 239 4.82 -17.20 10.52
C LYS A 239 6.28 -17.47 10.17
N PHE A 240 7.17 -17.29 11.15
CA PHE A 240 8.58 -17.64 10.97
C PHE A 240 8.74 -19.15 10.72
N ASN A 241 9.50 -19.48 9.69
CA ASN A 241 9.82 -20.84 9.30
C ASN A 241 11.33 -21.00 9.20
N SER A 242 11.93 -21.72 10.16
CA SER A 242 13.39 -21.89 10.26
C SER A 242 13.95 -22.92 9.28
N VAL A 243 13.11 -23.68 8.59
CA VAL A 243 13.57 -24.81 7.77
C VAL A 243 13.78 -24.33 6.33
N GLU A 244 15.02 -24.39 5.86
CA GLU A 244 15.42 -24.00 4.51
C GLU A 244 14.75 -24.84 3.40
N ALA A 245 14.26 -26.04 3.73
CA ALA A 245 13.56 -26.95 2.83
C ALA A 245 12.23 -26.41 2.29
N TYR A 246 11.63 -25.41 2.95
CA TYR A 246 10.32 -24.85 2.59
C TYR A 246 10.40 -23.52 1.84
N ARG A 247 11.42 -23.30 1.00
CA ARG A 247 11.57 -22.04 0.23
C ARG A 247 10.35 -21.71 -0.61
N ASN A 248 9.67 -22.70 -1.16
CA ASN A 248 8.48 -22.49 -1.99
C ASN A 248 7.27 -22.02 -1.17
N GLU A 249 7.20 -22.36 0.11
CA GLU A 249 6.13 -21.94 1.03
C GLU A 249 6.30 -20.48 1.49
N ASN A 250 7.53 -19.96 1.45
CA ASN A 250 7.83 -18.59 1.89
C ASN A 250 7.50 -17.53 0.82
N ARG A 251 7.26 -17.92 -0.42
CA ARG A 251 6.94 -17.02 -1.54
C ARG A 251 7.92 -15.84 -1.66
N ASN A 252 7.44 -14.63 -1.40
CA ASN A 252 8.26 -13.40 -1.48
C ASN A 252 9.12 -13.15 -0.23
N PHE A 253 8.95 -13.90 0.86
CA PHE A 253 9.64 -13.64 2.12
C PHE A 253 10.80 -14.62 2.37
N ARG A 254 11.85 -14.15 3.03
CA ARG A 254 12.92 -15.02 3.53
C ARG A 254 12.52 -15.59 4.88
N ASN A 255 12.45 -16.91 5.00
CA ASN A 255 12.17 -17.67 6.24
C ASN A 255 10.87 -17.26 6.96
N TRP A 256 9.95 -16.62 6.24
CA TRP A 256 8.62 -16.28 6.74
C TRP A 256 7.57 -16.82 5.78
N GLN A 257 6.71 -17.71 6.27
CA GLN A 257 5.62 -18.29 5.47
C GLN A 257 4.39 -17.37 5.54
N PRO A 258 3.93 -16.79 4.42
CA PRO A 258 2.70 -16.00 4.41
C PRO A 258 1.49 -16.83 4.79
N TYR A 259 0.54 -16.21 5.47
CA TYR A 259 -0.71 -16.88 5.85
C TYR A 259 -1.52 -17.35 4.64
N ARG A 260 -1.43 -16.66 3.52
CA ARG A 260 -2.00 -17.09 2.24
C ARG A 260 -1.55 -18.50 1.84
N THR A 261 -0.28 -18.84 1.99
CA THR A 261 0.23 -20.18 1.66
C THR A 261 -0.49 -21.25 2.49
N LEU A 262 -0.68 -21.00 3.79
CA LEU A 262 -1.41 -21.92 4.66
C LEU A 262 -2.88 -22.08 4.24
N LEU A 263 -3.54 -21.02 3.77
CA LEU A 263 -4.92 -21.09 3.28
C LEU A 263 -5.03 -21.92 2.00
N GLU A 264 -4.08 -21.76 1.07
CA GLU A 264 -4.07 -22.51 -0.20
C GLU A 264 -3.73 -23.99 0.03
N ASP A 265 -2.78 -24.31 0.91
CA ASP A 265 -2.35 -25.70 1.20
C ASP A 265 -3.41 -26.49 1.98
N THR A 266 -4.24 -25.85 2.80
CA THR A 266 -5.26 -26.51 3.63
C THR A 266 -6.60 -26.72 2.91
N GLY A 267 -6.69 -26.39 1.61
CA GLY A 267 -7.93 -26.48 0.84
C GLY A 267 -9.00 -25.48 1.28
N GLY A 268 -8.60 -24.48 2.07
CA GLY A 268 -9.49 -23.37 2.46
C GLY A 268 -9.88 -22.46 1.30
N TRP A 269 -9.29 -22.71 0.15
CA TRP A 269 -9.60 -22.07 -1.12
C TRP A 269 -9.44 -23.10 -2.24
N ASP A 270 -10.55 -23.69 -2.66
CA ASP A 270 -10.61 -24.47 -3.89
C ASP A 270 -10.45 -23.50 -5.06
N GLY A 271 -9.22 -23.37 -5.56
CA GLY A 271 -8.92 -22.50 -6.67
C GLY A 271 -9.89 -22.68 -7.83
N ILE A 272 -10.16 -21.60 -8.56
CA ILE A 272 -10.94 -21.68 -9.80
C ILE A 272 -10.22 -22.66 -10.74
N HIS A 273 -10.83 -23.79 -10.99
CA HIS A 273 -10.45 -24.71 -12.05
C HIS A 273 -10.79 -24.14 -13.41
#